data_b46d5141413eea915f031cb0a5a48969
#
_entry.id   b46d5141413eea915f031cb0a5a48969
#
_cell.length_a   1.000
_cell.length_b   1.000
_cell.length_c   1.000
_cell.angle_alpha   90.00
_cell.angle_beta   90.00
_cell.angle_gamma   90.00
#
_symmetry.space_group_name_H-M   'P 1'
#
loop_
_entity.id
_entity.type
_entity.pdbx_description
1 polymer ?
#
loop_
_entity_poly.entity_id
_entity_poly.type
_entity_poly.pdbx_seq_one_letter_code
_entity_poly.pdbx_strand_id
1 'polypeptide(L)'
;MFSEVGFDVSTRDIAKRCGITQAALYRHFRSKDAIVEAVFRSKFLDRDLSYFAEALTQPSQSLETRIASAYRAFFERLSKVSQRLFLRAAMDGYPLPSEFGAPLDHEILEPLVAQLRIDRGFPPLDVEPLKRAERELVLLLHCAVVFLALRKNVYNISLDDAAPWIIEQDVHVWLTGARKRLKEIWAT
;
A
#
# COMPACT_ATOMS: atom_id res chain seq x y z
N MET A 1 7.16 19.17 0.18
CA MET A 1 7.97 19.77 1.28
C MET A 1 8.31 18.70 2.32
N PHE A 2 7.38 18.13 3.08
CA PHE A 2 7.71 17.08 4.08
C PHE A 2 8.51 15.90 3.50
N SER A 3 8.18 15.43 2.30
CA SER A 3 8.90 14.36 1.61
C SER A 3 10.33 14.74 1.13
N GLU A 4 10.65 16.05 1.12
CA GLU A 4 11.94 16.58 0.63
C GLU A 4 12.85 17.00 1.78
N VAL A 5 12.31 17.79 2.70
CA VAL A 5 13.10 18.42 3.79
C VAL A 5 12.80 17.86 5.18
N GLY A 6 11.79 16.96 5.31
CA GLY A 6 11.42 16.35 6.58
C GLY A 6 10.38 17.13 7.36
N PHE A 7 10.15 16.66 8.59
CA PHE A 7 9.08 17.19 9.44
C PHE A 7 9.50 18.37 10.32
N ASP A 8 10.78 18.76 10.34
CA ASP A 8 11.25 19.94 11.10
C ASP A 8 10.94 21.27 10.42
N VAL A 9 10.41 21.24 9.18
CA VAL A 9 10.02 22.44 8.44
C VAL A 9 9.02 23.31 9.24
N SER A 10 9.23 24.64 9.24
CA SER A 10 8.36 25.55 9.94
C SER A 10 7.03 25.81 9.21
N THR A 11 5.97 26.13 9.95
CA THR A 11 4.69 26.52 9.35
C THR A 11 4.78 27.80 8.54
N ARG A 12 5.77 28.68 8.82
CA ARG A 12 6.08 29.86 8.03
C ARG A 12 6.60 29.49 6.65
N ASP A 13 7.49 28.49 6.57
CA ASP A 13 8.04 28.03 5.30
C ASP A 13 6.98 27.29 4.50
N ILE A 14 6.11 26.52 5.17
CA ILE A 14 4.96 25.86 4.52
C ILE A 14 4.06 26.94 3.89
N ALA A 15 3.65 27.94 4.65
CA ALA A 15 2.80 29.02 4.17
C ALA A 15 3.45 29.76 2.99
N LYS A 16 4.74 30.10 3.11
CA LYS A 16 5.51 30.74 2.03
C LYS A 16 5.50 29.90 0.75
N ARG A 17 5.71 28.58 0.86
CA ARG A 17 5.71 27.66 -0.30
C ARG A 17 4.32 27.54 -0.94
N CYS A 18 3.26 27.67 -0.15
CA CYS A 18 1.87 27.67 -0.62
C CYS A 18 1.42 29.03 -1.17
N GLY A 19 2.24 30.09 -1.09
CA GLY A 19 1.86 31.43 -1.53
C GLY A 19 0.81 32.10 -0.64
N ILE A 20 0.68 31.69 0.63
CA ILE A 20 -0.28 32.22 1.60
C ILE A 20 0.42 32.78 2.84
N THR A 21 -0.30 33.54 3.65
CA THR A 21 0.20 33.99 4.95
C THR A 21 0.11 32.86 5.99
N GLN A 22 0.98 32.91 7.00
CA GLN A 22 0.92 31.95 8.12
C GLN A 22 -0.43 32.04 8.87
N ALA A 23 -1.02 33.26 8.98
CA ALA A 23 -2.35 33.43 9.54
C ALA A 23 -3.44 32.74 8.71
N ALA A 24 -3.34 32.77 7.38
CA ALA A 24 -4.24 32.04 6.50
C ALA A 24 -4.10 30.52 6.67
N LEU A 25 -2.87 30.00 6.83
CA LEU A 25 -2.63 28.58 7.11
C LEU A 25 -3.29 28.15 8.42
N TYR A 26 -3.15 28.94 9.50
CA TYR A 26 -3.75 28.63 10.81
C TYR A 26 -5.27 28.78 10.88
N ARG A 27 -5.91 29.44 9.92
CA ARG A 27 -7.38 29.40 9.79
C ARG A 27 -7.91 28.03 9.37
N HIS A 28 -7.08 27.23 8.64
CA HIS A 28 -7.45 25.91 8.16
C HIS A 28 -6.93 24.78 9.07
N PHE A 29 -5.77 24.97 9.68
CA PHE A 29 -5.10 23.94 10.48
C PHE A 29 -4.71 24.50 11.86
N ARG A 30 -5.13 23.82 12.91
CA ARG A 30 -4.91 24.27 14.30
C ARG A 30 -3.44 24.20 14.74
N SER A 31 -2.66 23.31 14.10
CA SER A 31 -1.25 23.03 14.43
C SER A 31 -0.51 22.51 13.21
N LYS A 32 0.82 22.38 13.31
CA LYS A 32 1.65 21.71 12.33
C LYS A 32 1.28 20.23 12.22
N ASP A 33 0.98 19.57 13.34
CA ASP A 33 0.58 18.17 13.35
C ASP A 33 -0.73 17.94 12.59
N ALA A 34 -1.70 18.87 12.71
CA ALA A 34 -2.93 18.81 11.91
C ALA A 34 -2.65 18.93 10.39
N ILE A 35 -1.63 19.69 9.98
CA ILE A 35 -1.21 19.77 8.58
C ILE A 35 -0.61 18.43 8.14
N VAL A 36 0.27 17.86 8.96
CA VAL A 36 0.90 16.58 8.67
C VAL A 36 -0.14 15.46 8.58
N GLU A 37 -1.06 15.40 9.55
CA GLU A 37 -2.17 14.43 9.54
C GLU A 37 -3.02 14.56 8.27
N ALA A 38 -3.40 15.76 7.86
CA ALA A 38 -4.16 15.99 6.64
C ALA A 38 -3.40 15.51 5.38
N VAL A 39 -2.06 15.71 5.34
CA VAL A 39 -1.22 15.21 4.26
C VAL A 39 -1.18 13.69 4.25
N PHE A 40 -1.03 13.03 5.40
CA PHE A 40 -1.05 11.57 5.50
C PHE A 40 -2.41 11.01 5.11
N ARG A 41 -3.50 11.59 5.61
CA ARG A 41 -4.86 11.19 5.24
C ARG A 41 -5.05 11.24 3.73
N SER A 42 -4.78 12.37 3.11
CA SER A 42 -4.90 12.56 1.65
C SER A 42 -4.01 11.62 0.82
N LYS A 43 -2.83 11.22 1.34
CA LYS A 43 -1.88 10.40 0.58
C LYS A 43 -2.04 8.90 0.78
N PHE A 44 -2.63 8.48 1.89
CA PHE A 44 -2.68 7.07 2.28
C PHE A 44 -4.07 6.57 2.68
N LEU A 45 -4.89 7.39 3.36
CA LEU A 45 -6.19 6.94 3.87
C LEU A 45 -7.33 7.18 2.87
N ASP A 46 -7.36 8.36 2.24
CA ASP A 46 -8.43 8.76 1.32
C ASP A 46 -8.13 8.32 -0.14
N ARG A 47 -7.30 7.27 -0.34
CA ARG A 47 -6.99 6.75 -1.66
C ARG A 47 -8.09 5.81 -2.11
N ASP A 48 -8.49 5.96 -3.35
CA ASP A 48 -9.33 4.96 -4.01
C ASP A 48 -8.47 3.73 -4.37
N LEU A 49 -8.78 2.60 -3.76
CA LEU A 49 -8.16 1.30 -4.01
C LEU A 49 -9.16 0.29 -4.60
N SER A 50 -10.39 0.72 -4.96
CA SER A 50 -11.45 -0.14 -5.53
C SER A 50 -10.98 -0.92 -6.76
N TYR A 51 -10.12 -0.30 -7.59
CA TYR A 51 -9.51 -0.94 -8.76
C TYR A 51 -8.78 -2.24 -8.44
N PHE A 52 -8.27 -2.38 -7.21
CA PHE A 52 -7.54 -3.58 -6.80
C PHE A 52 -8.50 -4.77 -6.64
N ALA A 53 -9.61 -4.57 -5.93
CA ALA A 53 -10.67 -5.56 -5.80
C ALA A 53 -11.32 -5.88 -7.15
N GLU A 54 -11.57 -4.87 -7.99
CA GLU A 54 -12.11 -5.05 -9.34
C GLU A 54 -11.21 -5.94 -10.20
N ALA A 55 -9.88 -5.71 -10.19
CA ALA A 55 -8.94 -6.54 -10.93
C ALA A 55 -8.95 -8.01 -10.43
N LEU A 56 -9.09 -8.21 -9.11
CA LEU A 56 -9.14 -9.55 -8.51
C LEU A 56 -10.40 -10.35 -8.87
N THR A 57 -11.49 -9.70 -9.26
CA THR A 57 -12.78 -10.35 -9.48
C THR A 57 -13.10 -10.65 -10.95
N GLN A 58 -12.15 -10.46 -11.89
CA GLN A 58 -12.34 -10.73 -13.32
C GLN A 58 -12.52 -12.23 -13.60
N PRO A 59 -13.76 -12.71 -13.95
CA PRO A 59 -14.03 -14.15 -13.95
C PRO A 59 -13.39 -14.90 -15.12
N SER A 60 -13.03 -14.20 -16.20
CA SER A 60 -12.44 -14.77 -17.42
C SER A 60 -10.93 -15.03 -17.33
N GLN A 61 -10.27 -14.59 -16.25
CA GLN A 61 -8.83 -14.66 -16.08
C GLN A 61 -8.43 -15.63 -14.98
N SER A 62 -7.23 -16.22 -15.11
CA SER A 62 -6.64 -17.02 -14.03
C SER A 62 -6.41 -16.17 -12.78
N LEU A 63 -6.40 -16.82 -11.60
CA LEU A 63 -6.09 -16.10 -10.34
C LEU A 63 -4.73 -15.39 -10.42
N GLU A 64 -3.73 -16.03 -11.01
CA GLU A 64 -2.40 -15.48 -11.21
C GLU A 64 -2.43 -14.19 -12.04
N THR A 65 -3.14 -14.21 -13.17
CA THR A 65 -3.30 -13.03 -14.04
C THR A 65 -4.03 -11.89 -13.32
N ARG A 66 -5.08 -12.21 -12.56
CA ARG A 66 -5.84 -11.21 -11.79
C ARG A 66 -4.99 -10.54 -10.72
N ILE A 67 -4.21 -11.32 -9.95
CA ILE A 67 -3.30 -10.79 -8.94
C ILE A 67 -2.21 -9.93 -9.60
N ALA A 68 -1.59 -10.40 -10.68
CA ALA A 68 -0.57 -9.63 -11.40
C ALA A 68 -1.13 -8.30 -11.94
N SER A 69 -2.35 -8.30 -12.48
CA SER A 69 -3.02 -7.10 -12.99
C SER A 69 -3.33 -6.10 -11.87
N ALA A 70 -3.84 -6.58 -10.72
CA ALA A 70 -4.08 -5.76 -9.54
C ALA A 70 -2.80 -5.09 -9.03
N TYR A 71 -1.71 -5.84 -8.92
CA TYR A 71 -0.44 -5.30 -8.45
C TYR A 71 0.28 -4.41 -9.47
N ARG A 72 0.13 -4.63 -10.77
CA ARG A 72 0.61 -3.69 -11.79
C ARG A 72 -0.09 -2.34 -11.64
N ALA A 73 -1.42 -2.35 -11.54
CA ALA A 73 -2.19 -1.13 -11.32
C ALA A 73 -1.83 -0.43 -10.00
N PHE A 74 -1.57 -1.18 -8.93
CA PHE A 74 -1.09 -0.67 -7.66
C PHE A 74 0.28 -0.02 -7.77
N PHE A 75 1.24 -0.70 -8.40
CA PHE A 75 2.60 -0.22 -8.61
C PHE A 75 2.64 1.11 -9.38
N GLU A 76 1.86 1.23 -10.45
CA GLU A 76 1.77 2.46 -11.27
C GLU A 76 1.26 3.66 -10.47
N ARG A 77 0.39 3.41 -9.48
CA ARG A 77 -0.18 4.46 -8.62
C ARG A 77 0.68 4.82 -7.42
N LEU A 78 1.75 4.08 -7.15
CA LEU A 78 2.68 4.42 -6.08
C LEU A 78 3.55 5.60 -6.48
N SER A 79 3.32 6.75 -5.83
CA SER A 79 4.08 7.96 -6.15
C SER A 79 5.38 8.07 -5.36
N LYS A 80 6.41 8.66 -5.99
CA LYS A 80 7.68 9.01 -5.34
C LYS A 80 7.45 9.85 -4.07
N VAL A 81 6.51 10.79 -4.13
CA VAL A 81 6.20 11.68 -3.00
C VAL A 81 5.66 10.90 -1.82
N SER A 82 4.68 10.01 -2.05
CA SER A 82 4.07 9.20 -0.97
C SER A 82 5.10 8.27 -0.33
N GLN A 83 5.91 7.59 -1.13
CA GLN A 83 6.92 6.66 -0.60
C GLN A 83 8.01 7.39 0.21
N ARG A 84 8.50 8.53 -0.28
CA ARG A 84 9.48 9.33 0.46
C ARG A 84 8.88 9.91 1.74
N LEU A 85 7.62 10.34 1.71
CA LEU A 85 6.92 10.85 2.89
C LEU A 85 6.81 9.77 3.97
N PHE A 86 6.42 8.55 3.59
CA PHE A 86 6.32 7.42 4.50
C PHE A 86 7.66 7.05 5.16
N LEU A 87 8.71 6.88 4.34
CA LEU A 87 10.04 6.56 4.85
C LEU A 87 10.59 7.67 5.74
N ARG A 88 10.37 8.93 5.37
CA ARG A 88 10.81 10.07 6.17
C ARG A 88 10.14 10.09 7.52
N ALA A 89 8.82 9.87 7.57
CA ALA A 89 8.09 9.79 8.83
C ALA A 89 8.65 8.68 9.74
N ALA A 90 8.90 7.50 9.17
CA ALA A 90 9.46 6.38 9.92
C ALA A 90 10.86 6.69 10.47
N MET A 91 11.73 7.33 9.67
CA MET A 91 13.09 7.70 10.07
C MET A 91 13.13 8.84 11.11
N ASP A 92 12.23 9.82 10.96
CA ASP A 92 12.14 10.97 11.87
C ASP A 92 11.33 10.61 13.14
N GLY A 93 10.86 9.35 13.30
CA GLY A 93 10.06 8.89 14.43
C GLY A 93 8.69 9.59 14.53
N TYR A 94 8.17 10.09 13.40
CA TYR A 94 6.89 10.78 13.38
C TYR A 94 5.75 9.76 13.51
N PRO A 95 4.81 9.94 14.46
CA PRO A 95 3.74 8.99 14.66
C PRO A 95 2.81 8.95 13.44
N LEU A 96 2.59 7.75 12.91
CA LEU A 96 1.57 7.53 11.87
C LEU A 96 0.18 7.53 12.51
N PRO A 97 -0.87 7.99 11.79
CA PRO A 97 -2.25 7.86 12.26
C PRO A 97 -2.57 6.39 12.62
N SER A 98 -3.36 6.17 13.67
CA SER A 98 -3.73 4.83 14.14
C SER A 98 -4.43 3.99 13.05
N GLU A 99 -5.17 4.66 12.17
CA GLU A 99 -5.91 4.04 11.07
C GLU A 99 -5.03 3.75 9.84
N PHE A 100 -3.73 4.05 9.89
CA PHE A 100 -2.85 3.98 8.72
C PHE A 100 -2.82 2.60 8.05
N GLY A 101 -2.92 1.53 8.85
CA GLY A 101 -2.94 0.16 8.36
C GLY A 101 -4.28 -0.33 7.81
N ALA A 102 -5.38 0.29 8.19
CA ALA A 102 -6.72 -0.20 7.87
C ALA A 102 -7.02 -0.31 6.36
N PRO A 103 -6.70 0.69 5.50
CA PRO A 103 -6.91 0.54 4.06
C PRO A 103 -6.09 -0.59 3.44
N LEU A 104 -4.88 -0.85 3.94
CA LEU A 104 -4.07 -1.98 3.49
C LEU A 104 -4.77 -3.31 3.79
N ASP A 105 -5.24 -3.49 5.01
CA ASP A 105 -5.91 -4.72 5.42
C ASP A 105 -7.21 -4.92 4.63
N HIS A 106 -8.11 -3.96 4.62
CA HIS A 106 -9.46 -4.12 4.06
C HIS A 106 -9.51 -4.07 2.54
N GLU A 107 -8.64 -3.27 1.88
CA GLU A 107 -8.74 -3.04 0.45
C GLU A 107 -7.73 -3.84 -0.38
N ILE A 108 -6.72 -4.43 0.26
CA ILE A 108 -5.69 -5.20 -0.41
C ILE A 108 -5.57 -6.61 0.16
N LEU A 109 -5.29 -6.75 1.47
CA LEU A 109 -4.94 -8.07 2.02
C LEU A 109 -6.14 -8.99 2.15
N GLU A 110 -7.26 -8.51 2.69
CA GLU A 110 -8.50 -9.31 2.81
C GLU A 110 -9.05 -9.76 1.44
N PRO A 111 -9.14 -8.91 0.40
CA PRO A 111 -9.51 -9.35 -0.93
C PRO A 111 -8.58 -10.42 -1.51
N LEU A 112 -7.28 -10.33 -1.28
CA LEU A 112 -6.32 -11.36 -1.72
C LEU A 112 -6.54 -12.69 -1.00
N VAL A 113 -6.71 -12.66 0.33
CA VAL A 113 -7.02 -13.87 1.11
C VAL A 113 -8.34 -14.48 0.65
N ALA A 114 -9.37 -13.68 0.40
CA ALA A 114 -10.65 -14.16 -0.10
C ALA A 114 -10.49 -14.91 -1.42
N GLN A 115 -9.70 -14.38 -2.37
CA GLN A 115 -9.44 -15.06 -3.65
C GLN A 115 -8.62 -16.34 -3.48
N LEU A 116 -7.64 -16.38 -2.57
CA LEU A 116 -6.88 -17.59 -2.25
C LEU A 116 -7.77 -18.69 -1.63
N ARG A 117 -8.67 -18.29 -0.71
CA ARG A 117 -9.64 -19.21 -0.10
C ARG A 117 -10.57 -19.81 -1.15
N ILE A 118 -11.12 -18.99 -2.06
CA ILE A 118 -11.95 -19.45 -3.18
C ILE A 118 -11.17 -20.43 -4.06
N ASP A 119 -9.93 -20.11 -4.44
CA ASP A 119 -9.06 -20.98 -5.27
C ASP A 119 -8.81 -22.34 -4.62
N ARG A 120 -8.84 -22.42 -3.29
CA ARG A 120 -8.52 -23.63 -2.53
C ARG A 120 -9.73 -24.29 -1.85
N GLY A 121 -10.94 -23.72 -1.97
CA GLY A 121 -12.15 -24.26 -1.38
C GLY A 121 -12.21 -24.12 0.14
N PHE A 122 -11.61 -23.07 0.71
CA PHE A 122 -11.70 -22.75 2.12
C PHE A 122 -12.89 -21.81 2.40
N PRO A 123 -13.40 -21.80 3.67
CA PRO A 123 -14.50 -20.92 4.05
C PRO A 123 -14.23 -19.45 3.76
N PRO A 124 -15.24 -18.67 3.34
CA PRO A 124 -15.08 -17.23 3.10
C PRO A 124 -14.89 -16.45 4.41
N LEU A 125 -14.46 -15.18 4.31
CA LEU A 125 -14.09 -14.36 5.47
C LEU A 125 -15.25 -13.98 6.39
N ASP A 126 -16.47 -14.00 5.89
CA ASP A 126 -17.71 -13.80 6.68
C ASP A 126 -18.13 -15.03 7.49
N VAL A 127 -17.64 -16.21 7.15
CA VAL A 127 -17.85 -17.47 7.90
C VAL A 127 -16.69 -17.71 8.87
N GLU A 128 -15.47 -17.57 8.41
CA GLU A 128 -14.25 -17.75 9.21
C GLU A 128 -13.38 -16.49 9.12
N PRO A 129 -13.16 -15.78 10.23
CA PRO A 129 -12.35 -14.56 10.23
C PRO A 129 -10.93 -14.77 9.69
N LEU A 130 -10.33 -13.68 9.23
CA LEU A 130 -8.95 -13.65 8.74
C LEU A 130 -7.98 -14.18 9.81
N LYS A 131 -7.25 -15.27 9.49
CA LYS A 131 -6.19 -15.78 10.36
C LYS A 131 -4.94 -14.94 10.19
N ARG A 132 -4.22 -14.67 11.29
CA ARG A 132 -2.95 -13.93 11.25
C ARG A 132 -1.96 -14.52 10.24
N ALA A 133 -1.86 -15.85 10.17
CA ALA A 133 -0.94 -16.51 9.24
C ALA A 133 -1.31 -16.30 7.77
N GLU A 134 -2.59 -16.17 7.43
CA GLU A 134 -3.04 -15.83 6.07
C GLU A 134 -2.70 -14.37 5.74
N ARG A 135 -2.91 -13.45 6.69
CA ARG A 135 -2.54 -12.05 6.54
C ARG A 135 -1.04 -11.91 6.22
N GLU A 136 -0.18 -12.54 7.02
CA GLU A 136 1.28 -12.49 6.79
C GLU A 136 1.67 -13.14 5.46
N LEU A 137 0.96 -14.20 5.03
CA LEU A 137 1.22 -14.85 3.74
C LEU A 137 0.98 -13.90 2.56
N VAL A 138 -0.13 -13.14 2.54
CA VAL A 138 -0.41 -12.18 1.46
C VAL A 138 0.43 -10.92 1.59
N LEU A 139 0.78 -10.51 2.82
CA LEU A 139 1.65 -9.37 3.08
C LEU A 139 3.05 -9.56 2.46
N LEU A 140 3.57 -10.79 2.36
CA LEU A 140 4.85 -11.07 1.69
C LEU A 140 4.86 -10.56 0.24
N LEU A 141 3.83 -10.87 -0.54
CA LEU A 141 3.72 -10.38 -1.92
C LEU A 141 3.58 -8.86 -1.97
N HIS A 142 2.74 -8.32 -1.09
CA HIS A 142 2.56 -6.86 -1.01
C HIS A 142 3.88 -6.14 -0.74
N CYS A 143 4.66 -6.63 0.22
CA CYS A 143 5.99 -6.07 0.53
C CYS A 143 6.95 -6.17 -0.66
N ALA A 144 6.92 -7.25 -1.44
CA ALA A 144 7.77 -7.39 -2.63
C ALA A 144 7.48 -6.29 -3.65
N VAL A 145 6.20 -6.05 -3.97
CA VAL A 145 5.80 -4.99 -4.92
C VAL A 145 6.06 -3.59 -4.39
N VAL A 146 5.81 -3.34 -3.10
CA VAL A 146 6.16 -2.04 -2.47
C VAL A 146 7.67 -1.81 -2.53
N PHE A 147 8.48 -2.83 -2.26
CA PHE A 147 9.94 -2.72 -2.34
C PHE A 147 10.42 -2.48 -3.79
N LEU A 148 9.79 -3.12 -4.77
CA LEU A 148 10.09 -2.85 -6.19
C LEU A 148 9.85 -1.36 -6.52
N ALA A 149 8.74 -0.80 -6.02
CA ALA A 149 8.45 0.62 -6.20
C ALA A 149 9.44 1.54 -5.44
N LEU A 150 9.93 1.13 -4.25
CA LEU A 150 10.99 1.86 -3.54
C LEU A 150 12.30 1.87 -4.34
N ARG A 151 12.66 0.77 -4.97
CA ARG A 151 13.84 0.71 -5.87
C ARG A 151 13.76 1.79 -6.94
N LYS A 152 12.61 1.92 -7.62
CA LYS A 152 12.38 2.93 -8.66
C LYS A 152 12.33 4.35 -8.08
N ASN A 153 11.48 4.58 -7.09
CA ASN A 153 11.06 5.92 -6.67
C ASN A 153 11.98 6.58 -5.64
N VAL A 154 12.67 5.78 -4.83
CA VAL A 154 13.51 6.27 -3.72
C VAL A 154 14.98 6.04 -4.00
N TYR A 155 15.35 4.82 -4.38
CA TYR A 155 16.73 4.47 -4.65
C TYR A 155 17.19 4.89 -6.06
N ASN A 156 16.28 5.36 -6.91
CA ASN A 156 16.53 5.75 -8.30
C ASN A 156 17.20 4.65 -9.13
N ILE A 157 16.88 3.38 -8.84
CA ILE A 157 17.32 2.24 -9.63
C ILE A 157 16.40 2.17 -10.85
N SER A 158 16.98 2.26 -12.06
CA SER A 158 16.19 2.06 -13.28
C SER A 158 15.66 0.61 -13.29
N LEU A 159 14.36 0.48 -13.53
CA LEU A 159 13.73 -0.80 -13.81
C LEU A 159 13.45 -0.94 -15.30
N ASP A 160 13.71 0.12 -16.07
CA ASP A 160 13.32 0.25 -17.47
C ASP A 160 11.84 -0.20 -17.65
N ASP A 161 11.56 -1.04 -18.61
CA ASP A 161 10.22 -1.62 -18.80
C ASP A 161 10.02 -2.98 -18.11
N ALA A 162 10.96 -3.36 -17.24
CA ALA A 162 10.95 -4.69 -16.60
C ALA A 162 9.96 -4.82 -15.43
N ALA A 163 9.45 -3.72 -14.88
CA ALA A 163 8.59 -3.77 -13.69
C ALA A 163 7.34 -4.66 -13.87
N PRO A 164 6.60 -4.63 -14.98
CA PRO A 164 5.46 -5.51 -15.20
C PRO A 164 5.88 -7.00 -15.18
N TRP A 165 6.96 -7.34 -15.86
CA TRP A 165 7.48 -8.71 -15.89
C TRP A 165 7.95 -9.17 -14.50
N ILE A 166 8.64 -8.31 -13.73
CA ILE A 166 9.07 -8.65 -12.35
C ILE A 166 7.86 -8.96 -11.49
N ILE A 167 6.80 -8.13 -11.55
CA ILE A 167 5.57 -8.36 -10.79
C ILE A 167 4.93 -9.70 -11.17
N GLU A 168 4.88 -10.04 -12.45
CA GLU A 168 4.37 -11.33 -12.91
C GLU A 168 5.17 -12.50 -12.35
N GLN A 169 6.52 -12.41 -12.35
CA GLN A 169 7.38 -13.45 -11.77
C GLN A 169 7.20 -13.54 -10.24
N ASP A 170 7.13 -12.42 -9.54
CA ASP A 170 6.91 -12.39 -8.09
C ASP A 170 5.57 -13.06 -7.74
N VAL A 171 4.50 -12.75 -8.48
CA VAL A 171 3.18 -13.37 -8.30
C VAL A 171 3.23 -14.88 -8.59
N HIS A 172 3.87 -15.30 -9.67
CA HIS A 172 4.00 -16.73 -10.04
C HIS A 172 4.69 -17.54 -8.95
N VAL A 173 5.86 -17.09 -8.51
CA VAL A 173 6.65 -17.76 -7.47
C VAL A 173 5.88 -17.76 -6.14
N TRP A 174 5.33 -16.62 -5.75
CA TRP A 174 4.56 -16.48 -4.51
C TRP A 174 3.31 -17.38 -4.52
N LEU A 175 2.50 -17.35 -5.57
CA LEU A 175 1.23 -18.10 -5.64
C LEU A 175 1.44 -19.61 -5.56
N THR A 176 2.52 -20.11 -6.17
CA THR A 176 2.92 -21.52 -6.09
C THR A 176 3.16 -21.94 -4.64
N GLY A 177 3.91 -21.15 -3.88
CA GLY A 177 4.18 -21.38 -2.46
C GLY A 177 2.96 -21.13 -1.57
N ALA A 178 2.20 -20.06 -1.85
CA ALA A 178 1.05 -19.64 -1.08
C ALA A 178 -0.06 -20.69 -1.05
N ARG A 179 -0.32 -21.36 -2.19
CA ARG A 179 -1.30 -22.45 -2.28
C ARG A 179 -0.97 -23.63 -1.37
N LYS A 180 0.31 -23.97 -1.23
CA LYS A 180 0.76 -25.00 -0.31
C LYS A 180 0.63 -24.52 1.14
N ARG A 181 1.15 -23.33 1.42
CA ARG A 181 1.16 -22.77 2.77
C ARG A 181 -0.24 -22.57 3.33
N LEU A 182 -1.19 -22.15 2.51
CA LEU A 182 -2.58 -21.98 2.93
C LEU A 182 -3.18 -23.31 3.42
N LYS A 183 -2.92 -24.43 2.73
CA LYS A 183 -3.36 -25.75 3.19
C LYS A 183 -2.79 -26.12 4.57
N GLU A 184 -1.52 -25.80 4.81
CA GLU A 184 -0.88 -26.04 6.11
C GLU A 184 -1.50 -25.20 7.23
N ILE A 185 -1.83 -23.92 6.95
CA ILE A 185 -2.51 -23.02 7.90
C ILE A 185 -3.90 -23.55 8.30
N TRP A 186 -4.57 -24.24 7.37
CA TRP A 186 -5.91 -24.81 7.62
C TRP A 186 -5.89 -26.23 8.14
N ALA A 187 -4.75 -26.90 8.19
CA ALA A 187 -4.58 -28.23 8.76
C ALA A 187 -4.27 -28.20 10.27
N THR A 188 -3.95 -26.99 10.80
CA THR A 188 -3.66 -26.75 12.22
C THR A 188 -4.87 -26.13 12.92
#